data_f56afe6f6cce87e58bfbfc9a485f05dd
#
_entry.id   f56afe6f6cce87e58bfbfc9a485f05dd
#
_cell.length_a   1.000
_cell.length_b   1.000
_cell.length_c   1.000
_cell.angle_alpha   90.00
_cell.angle_beta   90.00
_cell.angle_gamma   90.00
#
_symmetry.space_group_name_H-M   'P 1'
#
loop_
_entity.id
_entity.type
_entity.pdbx_description
1 polymer ?
#
loop_
_entity_poly.entity_id
_entity_poly.type
_entity_poly.pdbx_seq_one_letter_code
_entity_poly.pdbx_strand_id
1 'polypeptide(L)'
;MRFGVTRRAPACVGGAVGIAGTIAALHYHRLGLTLAHYDARAHLVVARRVLDSLTPGWQQVGAVWLPLPHLLNLFPVQIDAWYRSGASGVAISIASMALAAGAIASLVQRTTGSIAGGVVAAALLMLNPDVLYLQSTPMTEPLLFGTTFLAVAVIARWATEVGPPEGPPPKNTEQHALRISTDGRGRRWPETAAAGWASIAAVLTRYEAWPIVASAIVLAFAVLLRRGWRLADALRAVRGLALWPMWAIAAFLVNSKVSVGAWFVSSGFFVAENPARGHPWLAWMQVWRGLGELSGAAIPWLACAAAIVIVAAFVRSRARAGAIVVLALAASAALPLYAYSQGHPIRLRYDVPLVAAASALIGAAVALLPRRLRGVAALAILALAGWSASPLDANAPVVVESQRDAANTAGRRAVTAYLAAHWDGQPIMMSMGSLGHYMQDMSRAGFRIRDFLHEGNGEIWKYAAGHPYPFAAWIVVEEKAEGGDVLYWQGKLDPGFFRGYERVAEGGNAALYRRKPADGSRRIEGAR
;
A
#
# COMPACT_ATOMS: atom_id res chain seq x y z
N MET A 1 -12.90 34.64 6.56
CA MET A 1 -13.30 34.06 7.87
C MET A 1 -12.48 32.81 8.13
N ARG A 2 -11.65 32.80 9.17
CA ARG A 2 -11.00 31.57 9.65
C ARG A 2 -12.01 30.87 10.57
N PHE A 3 -12.48 29.69 10.19
CA PHE A 3 -13.29 28.87 11.08
C PHE A 3 -12.45 28.51 12.32
N GLY A 4 -12.97 28.71 13.52
CA GLY A 4 -12.31 28.32 14.78
C GLY A 4 -12.13 26.79 14.81
N VAL A 5 -10.96 26.31 14.40
CA VAL A 5 -10.65 24.88 14.27
C VAL A 5 -10.07 24.40 15.58
N THR A 6 -10.81 23.62 16.34
CA THR A 6 -10.27 22.88 17.47
C THR A 6 -9.42 21.72 16.94
N ARG A 7 -8.10 21.75 17.16
CA ARG A 7 -7.16 20.69 16.75
C ARG A 7 -7.47 19.33 17.39
N ARG A 8 -8.21 19.32 18.50
CA ARG A 8 -8.54 18.12 19.28
C ARG A 8 -9.54 17.22 18.58
N ALA A 9 -10.57 17.76 17.92
CA ALA A 9 -11.63 16.94 17.31
C ALA A 9 -11.13 15.97 16.22
N PRO A 10 -10.30 16.36 15.23
CA PRO A 10 -9.72 15.40 14.28
C PRO A 10 -8.84 14.34 14.93
N ALA A 11 -8.07 14.71 15.98
CA ALA A 11 -7.26 13.74 16.71
C ALA A 11 -8.12 12.72 17.47
N CYS A 12 -9.25 13.16 18.05
CA CYS A 12 -10.21 12.23 18.68
C CYS A 12 -10.82 11.26 17.66
N VAL A 13 -11.16 11.73 16.45
CA VAL A 13 -11.65 10.84 15.38
C VAL A 13 -10.59 9.79 15.02
N GLY A 14 -9.33 10.21 14.81
CA GLY A 14 -8.24 9.29 14.58
C GLY A 14 -8.03 8.29 15.72
N GLY A 15 -8.05 8.76 16.96
CA GLY A 15 -7.91 7.90 18.14
C GLY A 15 -9.04 6.87 18.26
N ALA A 16 -10.28 7.27 18.00
CA ALA A 16 -11.43 6.37 18.02
C ALA A 16 -11.29 5.27 16.93
N VAL A 17 -10.84 5.63 15.73
CA VAL A 17 -10.56 4.67 14.65
C VAL A 17 -9.41 3.74 15.05
N GLY A 18 -8.36 4.24 15.69
CA GLY A 18 -7.25 3.41 16.17
C GLY A 18 -7.71 2.37 17.21
N ILE A 19 -8.58 2.76 18.14
CA ILE A 19 -9.17 1.84 19.14
C ILE A 19 -10.04 0.78 18.44
N ALA A 20 -11.00 1.21 17.61
CA ALA A 20 -11.87 0.29 16.87
C ALA A 20 -11.06 -0.65 15.96
N GLY A 21 -10.03 -0.13 15.29
CA GLY A 21 -9.10 -0.91 14.48
C GLY A 21 -8.32 -1.95 15.28
N THR A 22 -7.91 -1.61 16.51
CA THR A 22 -7.25 -2.58 17.40
C THR A 22 -8.20 -3.72 17.78
N ILE A 23 -9.47 -3.41 18.08
CA ILE A 23 -10.49 -4.42 18.39
C ILE A 23 -10.71 -5.35 17.19
N ALA A 24 -10.85 -4.78 15.98
CA ALA A 24 -10.98 -5.56 14.75
C ALA A 24 -9.75 -6.45 14.49
N ALA A 25 -8.54 -5.92 14.69
CA ALA A 25 -7.30 -6.69 14.54
C ALA A 25 -7.22 -7.87 15.51
N LEU A 26 -7.63 -7.69 16.76
CA LEU A 26 -7.73 -8.77 17.74
C LEU A 26 -8.76 -9.83 17.33
N HIS A 27 -9.89 -9.41 16.74
CA HIS A 27 -10.89 -10.33 16.21
C HIS A 27 -10.31 -11.19 15.08
N TYR A 28 -9.74 -10.59 14.03
CA TYR A 28 -9.14 -11.32 12.91
C TYR A 28 -7.92 -12.15 13.33
N HIS A 29 -7.18 -11.71 14.34
CA HIS A 29 -6.08 -12.49 14.90
C HIS A 29 -6.59 -13.79 15.56
N ARG A 30 -7.67 -13.73 16.33
CA ARG A 30 -8.31 -14.92 16.95
C ARG A 30 -8.84 -15.89 15.92
N LEU A 31 -9.27 -15.40 14.76
CA LEU A 31 -9.70 -16.24 13.63
C LEU A 31 -8.52 -16.82 12.82
N GLY A 32 -7.27 -16.45 13.13
CA GLY A 32 -6.08 -16.88 12.39
C GLY A 32 -5.91 -16.19 11.02
N LEU A 33 -6.62 -15.09 10.77
CA LEU A 33 -6.69 -14.43 9.46
C LEU A 33 -5.67 -13.29 9.27
N THR A 34 -4.91 -12.91 10.31
CA THR A 34 -3.91 -11.82 10.23
C THR A 34 -2.89 -12.02 9.11
N LEU A 35 -2.45 -13.25 8.89
CA LEU A 35 -1.46 -13.63 7.88
C LEU A 35 -2.06 -14.55 6.80
N ALA A 36 -3.37 -14.56 6.62
CA ALA A 36 -4.01 -15.41 5.61
C ALA A 36 -3.62 -14.99 4.19
N HIS A 37 -3.56 -13.68 3.91
CA HIS A 37 -3.17 -13.18 2.61
C HIS A 37 -1.66 -13.39 2.36
N TYR A 38 -1.32 -13.99 1.22
CA TYR A 38 0.08 -14.26 0.85
C TYR A 38 0.96 -13.00 0.79
N ASP A 39 0.46 -11.87 0.27
CA ASP A 39 1.21 -10.61 0.22
C ASP A 39 1.47 -10.03 1.63
N ALA A 40 0.57 -10.21 2.59
CA ALA A 40 0.80 -9.78 3.96
C ALA A 40 2.07 -10.43 4.55
N ARG A 41 2.28 -11.71 4.28
CA ARG A 41 3.50 -12.45 4.65
C ARG A 41 4.71 -11.99 3.83
N ALA A 42 4.54 -11.80 2.52
CA ALA A 42 5.61 -11.37 1.63
C ALA A 42 6.14 -9.96 1.97
N HIS A 43 5.27 -9.02 2.36
CA HIS A 43 5.71 -7.70 2.83
C HIS A 43 6.59 -7.77 4.08
N LEU A 44 6.30 -8.69 5.02
CA LEU A 44 7.16 -8.91 6.19
C LEU A 44 8.54 -9.46 5.78
N VAL A 45 8.57 -10.38 4.82
CA VAL A 45 9.82 -10.95 4.28
C VAL A 45 10.67 -9.87 3.64
N VAL A 46 10.09 -9.02 2.78
CA VAL A 46 10.84 -7.93 2.12
C VAL A 46 11.44 -6.95 3.13
N ALA A 47 10.72 -6.62 4.20
CA ALA A 47 11.25 -5.77 5.25
C ALA A 47 12.38 -6.49 6.05
N ARG A 48 12.18 -7.77 6.39
CA ARG A 48 13.12 -8.54 7.19
C ARG A 48 14.44 -8.82 6.45
N ARG A 49 14.37 -9.18 5.16
CA ARG A 49 15.54 -9.60 4.37
C ARG A 49 16.62 -8.53 4.21
N VAL A 50 16.28 -7.25 4.45
CA VAL A 50 17.26 -6.15 4.39
C VAL A 50 18.42 -6.40 5.37
N LEU A 51 18.14 -6.98 6.54
CA LEU A 51 19.12 -7.32 7.55
C LEU A 51 19.34 -8.84 7.68
N ASP A 52 18.31 -9.65 7.44
CA ASP A 52 18.34 -11.11 7.53
C ASP A 52 18.32 -11.72 6.10
N SER A 53 19.49 -11.84 5.47
CA SER A 53 19.67 -12.38 4.12
C SER A 53 21.09 -12.95 3.98
N LEU A 54 21.33 -13.80 2.97
CA LEU A 54 22.68 -14.19 2.55
C LEU A 54 23.52 -12.98 2.12
N THR A 55 22.89 -11.97 1.52
CA THR A 55 23.52 -10.73 1.08
C THR A 55 22.74 -9.54 1.64
N PRO A 56 22.85 -9.23 2.96
CA PRO A 56 22.11 -8.13 3.57
C PRO A 56 22.52 -6.79 2.97
N GLY A 57 21.59 -5.85 2.96
CA GLY A 57 21.83 -4.49 2.44
C GLY A 57 20.62 -3.86 1.78
N TRP A 58 20.80 -2.62 1.32
CA TRP A 58 19.74 -1.82 0.72
C TRP A 58 19.07 -2.47 -0.50
N GLN A 59 19.84 -3.17 -1.33
CA GLN A 59 19.34 -3.89 -2.52
C GLN A 59 18.23 -4.89 -2.19
N GLN A 60 18.17 -5.36 -0.95
CA GLN A 60 17.12 -6.28 -0.50
C GLN A 60 15.73 -5.64 -0.41
N VAL A 61 15.60 -4.31 -0.38
CA VAL A 61 14.30 -3.65 -0.50
C VAL A 61 13.65 -3.98 -1.84
N GLY A 62 14.48 -4.14 -2.90
CA GLY A 62 14.00 -4.46 -4.25
C GLY A 62 13.36 -3.26 -4.95
N ALA A 63 12.62 -3.55 -6.03
CA ALA A 63 12.02 -2.53 -6.89
C ALA A 63 10.59 -2.89 -7.36
N VAL A 64 10.03 -3.99 -6.91
CA VAL A 64 8.65 -4.39 -7.24
C VAL A 64 7.65 -3.56 -6.44
N TRP A 65 7.90 -3.42 -5.14
CA TRP A 65 7.11 -2.61 -4.23
C TRP A 65 7.86 -1.36 -3.80
N LEU A 66 7.10 -0.29 -3.54
CA LEU A 66 7.67 0.97 -3.08
C LEU A 66 8.22 0.84 -1.65
N PRO A 67 9.28 1.59 -1.29
CA PRO A 67 10.11 1.26 -0.13
C PRO A 67 9.52 1.62 1.23
N LEU A 68 8.61 2.61 1.34
CA LEU A 68 8.20 3.16 2.64
C LEU A 68 7.59 2.11 3.58
N PRO A 69 6.69 1.20 3.17
CA PRO A 69 6.13 0.18 4.06
C PRO A 69 7.21 -0.71 4.69
N HIS A 70 8.20 -1.08 3.90
CA HIS A 70 9.30 -1.96 4.31
C HIS A 70 10.30 -1.23 5.23
N LEU A 71 10.56 0.06 4.96
CA LEU A 71 11.43 0.90 5.81
C LEU A 71 10.81 1.16 7.18
N LEU A 72 9.50 1.40 7.25
CA LEU A 72 8.81 1.56 8.54
C LEU A 72 8.82 0.27 9.36
N ASN A 73 8.82 -0.87 8.70
CA ASN A 73 8.83 -2.18 9.36
C ASN A 73 10.24 -2.77 9.52
N LEU A 74 11.30 -2.10 9.04
CA LEU A 74 12.67 -2.61 8.97
C LEU A 74 13.20 -3.15 10.30
N PHE A 75 13.06 -2.40 11.37
CA PHE A 75 13.52 -2.79 12.70
C PHE A 75 12.48 -3.63 13.47
N PRO A 76 11.19 -3.26 13.53
CA PRO A 76 10.20 -4.04 14.25
C PRO A 76 10.09 -5.49 13.78
N VAL A 77 10.21 -5.74 12.47
CA VAL A 77 10.10 -7.07 11.89
C VAL A 77 11.28 -8.01 12.25
N GLN A 78 12.39 -7.47 12.78
CA GLN A 78 13.52 -8.31 13.23
C GLN A 78 13.22 -9.06 14.52
N ILE A 79 12.19 -8.65 15.28
CA ILE A 79 11.71 -9.37 16.46
C ILE A 79 10.91 -10.57 15.99
N ASP A 80 11.42 -11.79 16.21
CA ASP A 80 10.85 -13.03 15.70
C ASP A 80 9.36 -13.22 16.05
N ALA A 81 8.95 -12.90 17.28
CA ALA A 81 7.56 -12.97 17.68
C ALA A 81 6.65 -12.06 16.84
N TRP A 82 7.10 -10.85 16.52
CA TRP A 82 6.37 -9.89 15.70
C TRP A 82 6.37 -10.25 14.22
N TYR A 83 7.48 -10.80 13.73
CA TYR A 83 7.57 -11.34 12.37
C TYR A 83 6.61 -12.51 12.16
N ARG A 84 6.64 -13.49 13.09
CA ARG A 84 5.81 -14.71 13.00
C ARG A 84 4.32 -14.44 13.18
N SER A 85 3.95 -13.45 13.98
CA SER A 85 2.56 -13.06 14.21
C SER A 85 2.04 -12.00 13.23
N GLY A 86 2.92 -11.25 12.58
CA GLY A 86 2.57 -10.08 11.76
C GLY A 86 2.32 -8.81 12.56
N ALA A 87 2.51 -8.83 13.89
CA ALA A 87 2.15 -7.73 14.78
C ALA A 87 2.80 -6.40 14.41
N SER A 88 4.05 -6.40 13.92
CA SER A 88 4.75 -5.19 13.50
C SER A 88 4.02 -4.47 12.33
N GLY A 89 3.60 -5.23 11.31
CA GLY A 89 2.85 -4.67 10.19
C GLY A 89 1.43 -4.24 10.57
N VAL A 90 0.75 -5.02 11.43
CA VAL A 90 -0.59 -4.67 11.94
C VAL A 90 -0.56 -3.36 12.74
N ALA A 91 0.46 -3.13 13.56
CA ALA A 91 0.60 -1.87 14.30
C ALA A 91 0.76 -0.67 13.35
N ILE A 92 1.54 -0.81 12.27
CA ILE A 92 1.66 0.20 11.21
C ILE A 92 0.32 0.43 10.53
N SER A 93 -0.43 -0.63 10.22
CA SER A 93 -1.74 -0.54 9.57
C SER A 93 -2.77 0.20 10.43
N ILE A 94 -2.86 -0.12 11.73
CA ILE A 94 -3.77 0.55 12.67
C ILE A 94 -3.39 2.04 12.82
N ALA A 95 -2.11 2.35 13.02
CA ALA A 95 -1.63 3.73 13.13
C ALA A 95 -1.94 4.53 11.85
N SER A 96 -1.82 3.89 10.69
CA SER A 96 -2.09 4.50 9.39
C SER A 96 -3.58 4.78 9.18
N MET A 97 -4.47 3.89 9.61
CA MET A 97 -5.92 4.13 9.57
C MET A 97 -6.35 5.26 10.52
N ALA A 98 -5.77 5.32 11.72
CA ALA A 98 -5.98 6.42 12.65
C ALA A 98 -5.52 7.75 12.03
N LEU A 99 -4.36 7.76 11.35
CA LEU A 99 -3.86 8.92 10.62
C LEU A 99 -4.79 9.33 9.47
N ALA A 100 -5.28 8.38 8.67
CA ALA A 100 -6.22 8.63 7.57
C ALA A 100 -7.50 9.31 8.09
N ALA A 101 -8.11 8.75 9.14
CA ALA A 101 -9.34 9.28 9.74
C ALA A 101 -9.12 10.69 10.32
N GLY A 102 -8.01 10.91 11.02
CA GLY A 102 -7.65 12.23 11.54
C GLY A 102 -7.38 13.25 10.44
N ALA A 103 -6.68 12.84 9.37
CA ALA A 103 -6.35 13.71 8.24
C ALA A 103 -7.60 14.14 7.48
N ILE A 104 -8.51 13.21 7.14
CA ILE A 104 -9.75 13.56 6.44
C ILE A 104 -10.69 14.41 7.31
N ALA A 105 -10.78 14.11 8.60
CA ALA A 105 -11.55 14.92 9.54
C ALA A 105 -10.99 16.35 9.64
N SER A 106 -9.67 16.51 9.66
CA SER A 106 -9.01 17.83 9.64
C SER A 106 -9.26 18.59 8.34
N LEU A 107 -9.14 17.90 7.18
CA LEU A 107 -9.42 18.48 5.86
C LEU A 107 -10.85 18.98 5.78
N VAL A 108 -11.82 18.12 6.09
CA VAL A 108 -13.26 18.46 6.04
C VAL A 108 -13.58 19.61 7.01
N GLN A 109 -13.10 19.56 8.26
CA GLN A 109 -13.34 20.62 9.24
C GLN A 109 -12.78 21.97 8.77
N ARG A 110 -11.56 21.99 8.19
CA ARG A 110 -10.91 23.24 7.72
C ARG A 110 -11.62 23.84 6.52
N THR A 111 -12.09 23.03 5.59
CA THR A 111 -12.66 23.49 4.33
C THR A 111 -14.16 23.78 4.41
N THR A 112 -14.87 23.19 5.38
CA THR A 112 -16.34 23.30 5.50
C THR A 112 -16.80 23.92 6.82
N GLY A 113 -15.93 24.00 7.82
CA GLY A 113 -16.27 24.44 9.19
C GLY A 113 -17.04 23.38 10.00
N SER A 114 -17.12 22.13 9.55
CA SER A 114 -17.88 21.07 10.20
C SER A 114 -17.05 19.78 10.33
N ILE A 115 -16.97 19.25 11.55
CA ILE A 115 -16.34 17.95 11.84
C ILE A 115 -17.25 16.77 11.43
N ALA A 116 -18.56 16.99 11.34
CA ALA A 116 -19.55 15.92 11.11
C ALA A 116 -19.23 15.07 9.87
N GLY A 117 -18.84 15.74 8.77
CA GLY A 117 -18.47 14.99 7.56
C GLY A 117 -17.20 14.17 7.71
N GLY A 118 -16.24 14.64 8.53
CA GLY A 118 -15.04 13.84 8.85
C GLY A 118 -15.40 12.59 9.68
N VAL A 119 -16.36 12.72 10.59
CA VAL A 119 -16.90 11.58 11.37
C VAL A 119 -17.61 10.60 10.44
N VAL A 120 -18.44 11.08 9.49
CA VAL A 120 -19.12 10.22 8.52
C VAL A 120 -18.11 9.47 7.65
N ALA A 121 -17.07 10.14 7.13
CA ALA A 121 -16.03 9.50 6.34
C ALA A 121 -15.31 8.40 7.13
N ALA A 122 -14.92 8.69 8.38
CA ALA A 122 -14.27 7.72 9.26
C ALA A 122 -15.19 6.53 9.59
N ALA A 123 -16.47 6.78 9.85
CA ALA A 123 -17.46 5.74 10.13
C ALA A 123 -17.69 4.83 8.90
N LEU A 124 -17.78 5.39 7.70
CA LEU A 124 -17.90 4.60 6.47
C LEU A 124 -16.69 3.68 6.25
N LEU A 125 -15.46 4.16 6.53
CA LEU A 125 -14.26 3.32 6.50
C LEU A 125 -14.34 2.17 7.49
N MET A 126 -14.83 2.44 8.71
CA MET A 126 -14.89 1.45 9.80
C MET A 126 -16.10 0.51 9.69
N LEU A 127 -17.10 0.85 8.90
CA LEU A 127 -18.24 -0.04 8.59
C LEU A 127 -17.94 -0.97 7.41
N ASN A 128 -16.90 -0.70 6.63
CA ASN A 128 -16.52 -1.54 5.51
C ASN A 128 -15.68 -2.75 5.96
N PRO A 129 -16.12 -3.99 5.76
CA PRO A 129 -15.43 -5.19 6.25
C PRO A 129 -14.07 -5.41 5.58
N ASP A 130 -13.93 -5.09 4.30
CA ASP A 130 -12.68 -5.27 3.56
C ASP A 130 -11.60 -4.30 4.05
N VAL A 131 -11.98 -3.04 4.33
CA VAL A 131 -11.09 -2.04 4.94
C VAL A 131 -10.69 -2.47 6.35
N LEU A 132 -11.63 -2.94 7.17
CA LEU A 132 -11.36 -3.43 8.52
C LEU A 132 -10.46 -4.66 8.53
N TYR A 133 -10.65 -5.56 7.57
CA TYR A 133 -9.77 -6.71 7.42
C TYR A 133 -8.36 -6.29 7.04
N LEU A 134 -8.20 -5.49 5.98
CA LEU A 134 -6.87 -5.06 5.52
C LEU A 134 -6.08 -4.33 6.61
N GLN A 135 -6.73 -3.45 7.38
CA GLN A 135 -6.06 -2.75 8.49
C GLN A 135 -5.69 -3.67 9.67
N SER A 136 -6.23 -4.90 9.69
CA SER A 136 -5.94 -5.93 10.68
C SER A 136 -4.81 -6.88 10.24
N THR A 137 -4.12 -6.54 9.15
CA THR A 137 -3.09 -7.34 8.49
C THR A 137 -1.83 -6.50 8.21
N PRO A 138 -0.67 -7.12 7.92
CA PRO A 138 0.52 -6.41 7.42
C PRO A 138 0.42 -5.91 5.98
N MET A 139 -0.78 -5.73 5.44
CA MET A 139 -0.99 -5.19 4.10
C MET A 139 -0.68 -3.70 4.03
N THR A 140 -0.40 -3.19 2.85
CA THR A 140 0.10 -1.82 2.64
C THR A 140 -0.99 -0.80 2.27
N GLU A 141 -2.21 -1.25 1.99
CA GLU A 141 -3.36 -0.41 1.70
C GLU A 141 -3.69 0.58 2.84
N PRO A 142 -3.69 0.17 4.13
CA PRO A 142 -3.92 1.12 5.22
C PRO A 142 -2.87 2.24 5.27
N LEU A 143 -1.60 1.92 4.99
CA LEU A 143 -0.54 2.94 4.93
C LEU A 143 -0.74 3.87 3.73
N LEU A 144 -1.21 3.37 2.59
CA LEU A 144 -1.62 4.20 1.46
C LEU A 144 -2.70 5.21 1.89
N PHE A 145 -3.74 4.76 2.63
CA PHE A 145 -4.80 5.67 3.09
C PHE A 145 -4.24 6.73 4.04
N GLY A 146 -3.43 6.32 5.03
CA GLY A 146 -2.80 7.25 5.96
C GLY A 146 -1.97 8.32 5.27
N THR A 147 -1.10 7.92 4.37
CA THR A 147 -0.17 8.83 3.69
C THR A 147 -0.85 9.70 2.63
N THR A 148 -1.78 9.15 1.84
CA THR A 148 -2.48 9.93 0.80
C THR A 148 -3.51 10.89 1.40
N PHE A 149 -4.26 10.48 2.43
CA PHE A 149 -5.20 11.38 3.10
C PHE A 149 -4.47 12.51 3.81
N LEU A 150 -3.31 12.22 4.42
CA LEU A 150 -2.45 13.24 4.99
C LEU A 150 -1.92 14.20 3.91
N ALA A 151 -1.41 13.66 2.79
CA ALA A 151 -0.89 14.48 1.69
C ALA A 151 -1.99 15.40 1.13
N VAL A 152 -3.18 14.85 0.82
CA VAL A 152 -4.33 15.62 0.33
C VAL A 152 -4.76 16.70 1.33
N ALA A 153 -4.81 16.37 2.64
CA ALA A 153 -5.18 17.33 3.69
C ALA A 153 -4.15 18.46 3.84
N VAL A 154 -2.85 18.15 3.78
CA VAL A 154 -1.79 19.16 3.92
C VAL A 154 -1.65 19.99 2.64
N ILE A 155 -1.81 19.40 1.45
CA ILE A 155 -1.86 20.13 0.17
C ILE A 155 -3.06 21.10 0.14
N ALA A 156 -4.25 20.65 0.53
CA ALA A 156 -5.45 21.50 0.61
C ALA A 156 -5.25 22.64 1.62
N ARG A 157 -4.66 22.35 2.78
CA ARG A 157 -4.30 23.35 3.78
C ARG A 157 -3.33 24.38 3.19
N TRP A 158 -2.24 23.94 2.56
CA TRP A 158 -1.27 24.81 1.92
C TRP A 158 -1.95 25.70 0.87
N ALA A 159 -2.74 25.16 -0.06
CA ALA A 159 -3.42 25.91 -1.10
C ALA A 159 -4.45 26.94 -0.55
N THR A 160 -4.97 26.73 0.66
CA THR A 160 -5.93 27.65 1.30
C THR A 160 -5.29 28.67 2.24
N GLU A 161 -4.12 28.38 2.81
CA GLU A 161 -3.44 29.25 3.78
C GLU A 161 -2.33 30.10 3.14
N VAL A 162 -1.67 29.63 2.06
CA VAL A 162 -0.60 30.40 1.39
C VAL A 162 -1.13 31.70 0.82
N GLY A 163 -0.41 32.81 1.06
CA GLY A 163 -0.74 34.13 0.51
C GLY A 163 -0.24 34.30 -0.92
N PRO A 164 -0.85 35.16 -1.76
CA PRO A 164 -0.25 35.56 -3.01
C PRO A 164 1.11 36.23 -2.75
N PRO A 165 2.07 36.13 -3.68
CA PRO A 165 3.33 36.87 -3.57
C PRO A 165 3.03 38.37 -3.39
N GLU A 166 3.66 38.99 -2.41
CA GLU A 166 3.58 40.44 -2.27
C GLU A 166 4.15 41.07 -3.55
N GLY A 167 3.46 42.07 -4.10
CA GLY A 167 3.96 42.85 -5.24
C GLY A 167 5.33 43.49 -4.90
N PRO A 168 6.10 43.98 -5.90
CA PRO A 168 7.36 44.63 -5.62
C PRO A 168 7.15 45.68 -4.51
N PRO A 169 8.05 45.74 -3.51
CA PRO A 169 7.92 46.67 -2.40
C PRO A 169 7.77 48.09 -2.95
N PRO A 170 6.88 48.92 -2.39
CA PRO A 170 6.82 50.31 -2.76
C PRO A 170 8.21 50.93 -2.57
N LYS A 171 8.67 51.72 -3.56
CA LYS A 171 10.04 52.25 -3.68
C LYS A 171 10.53 53.08 -2.49
N ASN A 172 9.69 53.33 -1.48
CA ASN A 172 10.01 54.17 -0.33
C ASN A 172 9.60 53.51 0.99
N THR A 173 10.30 52.48 1.45
CA THR A 173 10.13 52.09 2.85
C THR A 173 11.33 51.23 3.32
N GLU A 174 12.31 51.90 3.98
CA GLU A 174 13.38 51.25 4.75
C GLU A 174 12.88 50.41 5.95
N GLN A 175 11.56 50.37 6.21
CA GLN A 175 10.95 49.67 7.33
C GLN A 175 10.52 48.23 7.05
N HIS A 176 10.73 47.69 5.84
CA HIS A 176 10.25 46.35 5.47
C HIS A 176 11.24 45.22 5.65
N ALA A 177 12.46 45.50 6.15
CA ALA A 177 13.46 44.45 6.42
C ALA A 177 13.13 43.53 7.62
N LEU A 178 12.04 43.80 8.37
CA LEU A 178 11.73 43.10 9.64
C LEU A 178 10.43 42.27 9.65
N ARG A 179 9.72 42.14 8.53
CA ARG A 179 8.58 41.21 8.43
C ARG A 179 8.91 39.93 7.68
N ILE A 180 9.97 39.29 8.05
CA ILE A 180 10.18 37.91 7.73
C ILE A 180 9.41 37.12 8.78
N SER A 181 8.35 36.41 8.37
CA SER A 181 7.65 35.43 9.21
C SER A 181 8.64 34.33 9.60
N THR A 182 9.40 34.60 10.66
CA THR A 182 10.12 33.57 11.38
C THR A 182 9.10 32.92 12.31
N ASP A 183 8.97 31.56 12.26
CA ASP A 183 8.51 30.87 13.46
C ASP A 183 9.48 31.31 14.58
N GLY A 184 9.03 31.40 15.83
CA GLY A 184 9.85 31.89 16.93
C GLY A 184 11.16 31.10 17.20
N ARG A 185 11.67 30.33 16.22
CA ARG A 185 12.89 29.52 16.23
C ARG A 185 13.87 29.84 15.08
N GLY A 186 13.61 30.87 14.25
CA GLY A 186 14.55 31.35 13.24
C GLY A 186 14.81 30.38 12.05
N ARG A 187 14.09 29.27 11.92
CA ARG A 187 14.26 28.32 10.80
C ARG A 187 13.26 28.63 9.67
N ARG A 188 13.78 29.00 8.50
CA ARG A 188 12.99 29.12 7.27
C ARG A 188 12.82 27.74 6.63
N TRP A 189 11.74 27.06 6.92
CA TRP A 189 11.31 25.93 6.08
C TRP A 189 10.57 26.48 4.86
N PRO A 190 10.76 25.91 3.65
CA PRO A 190 9.93 26.27 2.50
C PRO A 190 8.45 26.13 2.87
N GLU A 191 7.61 27.06 2.45
CA GLU A 191 6.15 27.01 2.71
C GLU A 191 5.51 25.69 2.24
N THR A 192 6.14 25.03 1.24
CA THR A 192 5.74 23.74 0.70
C THR A 192 6.25 22.52 1.48
N ALA A 193 7.12 22.69 2.49
CA ALA A 193 7.84 21.55 3.10
C ALA A 193 6.92 20.49 3.71
N ALA A 194 5.89 20.90 4.47
CA ALA A 194 4.97 19.95 5.08
C ALA A 194 4.16 19.17 4.02
N ALA A 195 3.69 19.85 2.98
CA ALA A 195 2.98 19.22 1.86
C ALA A 195 3.94 18.36 1.02
N GLY A 196 5.18 18.80 0.84
CA GLY A 196 6.24 18.07 0.15
C GLY A 196 6.57 16.75 0.85
N TRP A 197 6.86 16.76 2.14
CA TRP A 197 7.16 15.53 2.90
C TRP A 197 5.99 14.57 2.94
N ALA A 198 4.75 15.07 3.12
CA ALA A 198 3.56 14.24 3.05
C ALA A 198 3.38 13.59 1.67
N SER A 199 3.69 14.34 0.58
CA SER A 199 3.66 13.83 -0.79
C SER A 199 4.74 12.78 -1.03
N ILE A 200 5.98 12.97 -0.53
CA ILE A 200 7.06 11.97 -0.57
C ILE A 200 6.61 10.69 0.13
N ALA A 201 6.08 10.78 1.35
CA ALA A 201 5.59 9.60 2.07
C ALA A 201 4.51 8.86 1.28
N ALA A 202 3.56 9.57 0.67
CA ALA A 202 2.52 8.97 -0.15
C ALA A 202 3.10 8.24 -1.37
N VAL A 203 3.91 8.92 -2.20
CA VAL A 203 4.43 8.34 -3.45
C VAL A 203 5.45 7.22 -3.24
N LEU A 204 6.02 7.08 -2.05
CA LEU A 204 6.89 5.97 -1.67
C LEU A 204 6.15 4.82 -0.99
N THR A 205 4.82 4.90 -0.85
CA THR A 205 4.01 3.83 -0.23
C THR A 205 3.49 2.83 -1.26
N ARG A 206 2.74 3.29 -2.25
CA ARG A 206 2.14 2.46 -3.32
C ARG A 206 1.94 3.30 -4.59
N TYR A 207 1.88 2.64 -5.73
CA TYR A 207 1.75 3.31 -7.03
C TYR A 207 0.45 4.10 -7.19
N GLU A 208 -0.64 3.70 -6.51
CA GLU A 208 -1.91 4.44 -6.49
C GLU A 208 -1.77 5.87 -5.96
N ALA A 209 -0.77 6.12 -5.11
CA ALA A 209 -0.50 7.45 -4.60
C ALA A 209 0.01 8.43 -5.66
N TRP A 210 0.64 7.94 -6.75
CA TRP A 210 1.18 8.80 -7.79
C TRP A 210 0.09 9.65 -8.47
N PRO A 211 -0.96 9.05 -9.05
CA PRO A 211 -2.06 9.82 -9.62
C PRO A 211 -2.83 10.63 -8.57
N ILE A 212 -2.96 10.15 -7.32
CA ILE A 212 -3.60 10.90 -6.23
C ILE A 212 -2.84 12.21 -5.96
N VAL A 213 -1.52 12.14 -5.75
CA VAL A 213 -0.70 13.32 -5.44
C VAL A 213 -0.65 14.27 -6.62
N ALA A 214 -0.51 13.76 -7.85
CA ALA A 214 -0.56 14.59 -9.06
C ALA A 214 -1.90 15.35 -9.16
N SER A 215 -3.01 14.64 -8.99
CA SER A 215 -4.36 15.24 -8.99
C SER A 215 -4.54 16.25 -7.86
N ALA A 216 -4.02 15.99 -6.66
CA ALA A 216 -4.08 16.93 -5.55
C ALA A 216 -3.34 18.24 -5.86
N ILE A 217 -2.18 18.16 -6.52
CA ILE A 217 -1.41 19.34 -6.94
C ILE A 217 -2.18 20.13 -8.02
N VAL A 218 -2.78 19.45 -9.00
CA VAL A 218 -3.62 20.09 -10.04
C VAL A 218 -4.83 20.77 -9.40
N LEU A 219 -5.50 20.12 -8.46
CA LEU A 219 -6.65 20.72 -7.77
C LEU A 219 -6.23 21.86 -6.83
N ALA A 220 -5.06 21.78 -6.22
CA ALA A 220 -4.48 22.88 -5.45
C ALA A 220 -4.20 24.10 -6.35
N PHE A 221 -3.68 23.89 -7.56
CA PHE A 221 -3.54 24.96 -8.56
C PHE A 221 -4.87 25.62 -8.87
N ALA A 222 -5.93 24.83 -9.10
CA ALA A 222 -7.28 25.38 -9.32
C ALA A 222 -7.78 26.19 -8.10
N VAL A 223 -7.46 25.76 -6.87
CA VAL A 223 -7.77 26.51 -5.64
C VAL A 223 -7.05 27.86 -5.62
N LEU A 224 -5.75 27.92 -5.96
CA LEU A 224 -4.99 29.16 -6.01
C LEU A 224 -5.58 30.14 -7.03
N LEU A 225 -5.91 29.68 -8.25
CA LEU A 225 -6.58 30.50 -9.26
C LEU A 225 -7.95 31.00 -8.77
N ARG A 226 -8.74 30.13 -8.15
CA ARG A 226 -10.05 30.50 -7.58
C ARG A 226 -9.94 31.54 -6.46
N ARG A 227 -8.81 31.56 -5.75
CA ARG A 227 -8.47 32.57 -4.73
C ARG A 227 -7.97 33.89 -5.32
N GLY A 228 -7.79 33.98 -6.64
CA GLY A 228 -7.39 35.20 -7.34
C GLY A 228 -5.88 35.34 -7.56
N TRP A 229 -5.11 34.25 -7.46
CA TRP A 229 -3.70 34.28 -7.84
C TRP A 229 -3.54 34.51 -9.35
N ARG A 230 -2.48 35.19 -9.75
CA ARG A 230 -2.08 35.26 -11.17
C ARG A 230 -1.62 33.88 -11.63
N LEU A 231 -1.87 33.53 -12.88
CA LEU A 231 -1.51 32.25 -13.46
C LEU A 231 -0.02 31.89 -13.25
N ALA A 232 0.87 32.84 -13.55
CA ALA A 232 2.31 32.64 -13.41
C ALA A 232 2.76 32.38 -11.96
N ASP A 233 2.12 33.04 -10.99
CA ASP A 233 2.43 32.88 -9.57
C ASP A 233 1.92 31.53 -9.05
N ALA A 234 0.70 31.15 -9.41
CA ALA A 234 0.14 29.86 -9.09
C ALA A 234 0.96 28.70 -9.67
N LEU A 235 1.41 28.82 -10.93
CA LEU A 235 2.30 27.84 -11.57
C LEU A 235 3.64 27.71 -10.84
N ARG A 236 4.26 28.84 -10.46
CA ARG A 236 5.52 28.82 -9.70
C ARG A 236 5.36 28.14 -8.35
N ALA A 237 4.27 28.42 -7.63
CA ALA A 237 3.97 27.84 -6.34
C ALA A 237 3.76 26.32 -6.42
N VAL A 238 2.92 25.83 -7.36
CA VAL A 238 2.68 24.37 -7.52
C VAL A 238 3.89 23.65 -8.09
N ARG A 239 4.72 24.29 -8.95
CA ARG A 239 6.00 23.71 -9.38
C ARG A 239 6.92 23.44 -8.19
N GLY A 240 7.04 24.39 -7.24
CA GLY A 240 7.80 24.20 -6.02
C GLY A 240 7.30 23.03 -5.18
N LEU A 241 5.99 22.80 -5.13
CA LEU A 241 5.40 21.64 -4.46
C LEU A 241 5.64 20.34 -5.22
N ALA A 242 5.45 20.33 -6.54
CA ALA A 242 5.56 19.14 -7.38
C ALA A 242 6.98 18.55 -7.40
N LEU A 243 8.01 19.37 -7.20
CA LEU A 243 9.41 18.90 -7.17
C LEU A 243 9.63 17.86 -6.06
N TRP A 244 8.94 17.92 -4.92
CA TRP A 244 9.11 16.97 -3.81
C TRP A 244 8.77 15.54 -4.21
N PRO A 245 7.53 15.21 -4.63
CA PRO A 245 7.21 13.86 -5.06
C PRO A 245 7.96 13.44 -6.32
N MET A 246 8.26 14.35 -7.26
CA MET A 246 9.03 14.03 -8.47
C MET A 246 10.44 13.53 -8.14
N TRP A 247 11.14 14.19 -7.21
CA TRP A 247 12.46 13.72 -6.76
C TRP A 247 12.39 12.36 -6.07
N ALA A 248 11.37 12.11 -5.25
CA ALA A 248 11.19 10.82 -4.59
C ALA A 248 10.93 9.69 -5.62
N ILE A 249 10.08 9.94 -6.62
CA ILE A 249 9.82 9.00 -7.71
C ILE A 249 11.09 8.77 -8.54
N ALA A 250 11.81 9.83 -8.91
CA ALA A 250 13.05 9.72 -9.66
C ALA A 250 14.11 8.91 -8.90
N ALA A 251 14.28 9.15 -7.59
CA ALA A 251 15.18 8.38 -6.75
C ALA A 251 14.79 6.90 -6.70
N PHE A 252 13.49 6.59 -6.61
CA PHE A 252 13.02 5.20 -6.66
C PHE A 252 13.30 4.55 -8.02
N LEU A 253 13.06 5.24 -9.14
CA LEU A 253 13.35 4.73 -10.49
C LEU A 253 14.84 4.47 -10.68
N VAL A 254 15.71 5.37 -10.22
CA VAL A 254 17.17 5.17 -10.24
C VAL A 254 17.55 3.95 -9.40
N ASN A 255 16.98 3.82 -8.18
CA ASN A 255 17.19 2.63 -7.35
C ASN A 255 16.76 1.34 -8.07
N SER A 256 15.61 1.34 -8.75
CA SER A 256 15.14 0.21 -9.55
C SER A 256 16.16 -0.16 -10.63
N LYS A 257 16.65 0.83 -11.40
CA LYS A 257 17.62 0.60 -12.45
C LYS A 257 18.93 0.01 -11.92
N VAL A 258 19.40 0.49 -10.77
CA VAL A 258 20.66 0.04 -10.15
C VAL A 258 20.50 -1.35 -9.52
N SER A 259 19.37 -1.61 -8.84
CA SER A 259 19.17 -2.86 -8.07
C SER A 259 18.73 -4.05 -8.92
N VAL A 260 17.87 -3.81 -9.94
CA VAL A 260 17.28 -4.90 -10.76
C VAL A 260 17.52 -4.75 -12.26
N GLY A 261 18.23 -3.73 -12.69
CA GLY A 261 18.54 -3.51 -14.11
C GLY A 261 17.44 -2.89 -14.96
N ALA A 262 16.22 -2.69 -14.41
CA ALA A 262 15.05 -2.13 -15.09
C ALA A 262 14.60 -0.83 -14.41
N TRP A 263 14.17 0.17 -15.20
CA TRP A 263 13.61 1.40 -14.64
C TRP A 263 12.30 1.18 -13.89
N PHE A 264 11.52 0.21 -14.35
CA PHE A 264 10.24 -0.16 -13.75
C PHE A 264 10.00 -1.65 -13.95
N VAL A 265 9.59 -2.34 -12.89
CA VAL A 265 9.27 -3.77 -12.94
C VAL A 265 7.78 -3.93 -13.17
N SER A 266 7.38 -4.20 -14.41
CA SER A 266 5.97 -4.32 -14.82
C SER A 266 5.61 -5.68 -15.43
N SER A 267 6.58 -6.62 -15.51
CA SER A 267 6.39 -7.91 -16.17
C SER A 267 6.60 -9.08 -15.20
N GLY A 268 6.08 -10.24 -15.54
CA GLY A 268 6.31 -11.49 -14.81
C GLY A 268 5.21 -11.90 -13.83
N PHE A 269 4.10 -11.14 -13.77
CA PHE A 269 3.01 -11.40 -12.82
C PHE A 269 1.68 -11.81 -13.49
N PHE A 270 1.68 -12.07 -14.80
CA PHE A 270 0.46 -12.30 -15.58
C PHE A 270 0.25 -13.80 -15.78
N VAL A 271 -0.83 -14.32 -15.22
CA VAL A 271 -1.16 -15.75 -15.28
C VAL A 271 -2.33 -16.04 -16.20
N ALA A 272 -3.34 -15.20 -16.21
CA ALA A 272 -4.49 -15.33 -17.08
C ALA A 272 -4.80 -13.99 -17.74
N GLU A 273 -5.16 -14.00 -19.02
CA GLU A 273 -5.54 -12.78 -19.71
C GLU A 273 -6.89 -12.27 -19.22
N ASN A 274 -6.92 -11.01 -18.75
CA ASN A 274 -8.16 -10.32 -18.45
C ASN A 274 -8.88 -9.99 -19.77
N PRO A 275 -10.18 -10.30 -19.91
CA PRO A 275 -10.98 -9.91 -21.09
C PRO A 275 -10.96 -8.40 -21.39
N ALA A 276 -10.63 -7.57 -20.41
CA ALA A 276 -10.49 -6.12 -20.58
C ALA A 276 -9.17 -5.70 -21.26
N ARG A 277 -8.27 -6.65 -21.59
CA ARG A 277 -7.03 -6.32 -22.30
C ARG A 277 -7.32 -5.61 -23.62
N GLY A 278 -6.77 -4.40 -23.78
CA GLY A 278 -7.03 -3.54 -24.95
C GLY A 278 -8.40 -2.86 -24.97
N HIS A 279 -9.24 -3.06 -23.96
CA HIS A 279 -10.59 -2.52 -23.85
C HIS A 279 -10.80 -1.65 -22.63
N PRO A 280 -10.42 -0.35 -22.63
CA PRO A 280 -10.51 0.54 -21.45
C PRO A 280 -11.92 0.65 -20.86
N TRP A 281 -12.96 0.55 -21.70
CA TRP A 281 -14.35 0.55 -21.23
C TRP A 281 -14.69 -0.66 -20.37
N LEU A 282 -14.24 -1.86 -20.78
CA LEU A 282 -14.44 -3.07 -19.98
C LEU A 282 -13.65 -2.99 -18.66
N ALA A 283 -12.42 -2.45 -18.71
CA ALA A 283 -11.64 -2.19 -17.49
C ALA A 283 -12.38 -1.25 -16.54
N TRP A 284 -12.97 -0.17 -17.08
CA TRP A 284 -13.77 0.75 -16.27
C TRP A 284 -15.00 0.06 -15.66
N MET A 285 -15.72 -0.78 -16.43
CA MET A 285 -16.85 -1.55 -15.91
C MET A 285 -16.43 -2.52 -14.78
N GLN A 286 -15.25 -3.15 -14.90
CA GLN A 286 -14.71 -4.02 -13.86
C GLN A 286 -14.41 -3.24 -12.57
N VAL A 287 -13.76 -2.09 -12.66
CA VAL A 287 -13.48 -1.21 -11.51
C VAL A 287 -14.78 -0.69 -10.88
N TRP A 288 -15.75 -0.28 -11.69
CA TRP A 288 -17.06 0.18 -11.18
C TRP A 288 -17.80 -0.93 -10.44
N ARG A 289 -17.81 -2.14 -11.02
CA ARG A 289 -18.41 -3.32 -10.39
C ARG A 289 -17.66 -3.71 -9.11
N GLY A 290 -16.32 -3.74 -9.15
CA GLY A 290 -15.49 -4.04 -7.98
C GLY A 290 -15.76 -3.07 -6.82
N LEU A 291 -15.87 -1.77 -7.10
CA LEU A 291 -16.26 -0.79 -6.08
C LEU A 291 -17.65 -1.10 -5.49
N GLY A 292 -18.61 -1.49 -6.34
CA GLY A 292 -19.95 -1.88 -5.89
C GLY A 292 -19.96 -3.16 -5.06
N GLU A 293 -19.16 -4.16 -5.41
CA GLU A 293 -19.01 -5.42 -4.66
C GLU A 293 -18.37 -5.18 -3.28
N LEU A 294 -17.39 -4.27 -3.20
CA LEU A 294 -16.67 -3.95 -1.95
C LEU A 294 -17.45 -3.04 -1.00
N SER A 295 -18.37 -2.20 -1.49
CA SER A 295 -18.99 -1.14 -0.69
C SER A 295 -20.52 -1.12 -0.73
N GLY A 296 -21.13 -2.02 -1.51
CA GLY A 296 -22.54 -1.99 -1.82
C GLY A 296 -22.87 -1.10 -3.02
N ALA A 297 -23.89 -1.50 -3.80
CA ALA A 297 -24.22 -0.90 -5.10
C ALA A 297 -24.57 0.61 -5.04
N ALA A 298 -25.00 1.13 -3.89
CA ALA A 298 -25.37 2.53 -3.74
C ALA A 298 -24.18 3.48 -3.52
N ILE A 299 -23.09 3.01 -2.94
CA ILE A 299 -21.94 3.84 -2.57
C ILE A 299 -21.25 4.48 -3.78
N PRO A 300 -21.02 3.79 -4.91
CA PRO A 300 -20.47 4.42 -6.11
C PRO A 300 -21.30 5.62 -6.59
N TRP A 301 -22.63 5.49 -6.60
CA TRP A 301 -23.54 6.57 -6.99
C TRP A 301 -23.54 7.74 -6.00
N LEU A 302 -23.51 7.43 -4.70
CA LEU A 302 -23.38 8.46 -3.66
C LEU A 302 -22.04 9.20 -3.77
N ALA A 303 -20.95 8.51 -4.12
CA ALA A 303 -19.66 9.14 -4.35
C ALA A 303 -19.69 10.08 -5.58
N CYS A 304 -20.37 9.69 -6.66
CA CYS A 304 -20.59 10.57 -7.83
C CYS A 304 -21.42 11.80 -7.44
N ALA A 305 -22.52 11.62 -6.72
CA ALA A 305 -23.33 12.74 -6.23
C ALA A 305 -22.52 13.66 -5.30
N ALA A 306 -21.71 13.08 -4.43
CA ALA A 306 -20.79 13.81 -3.55
C ALA A 306 -19.78 14.64 -4.33
N ALA A 307 -19.20 14.10 -5.40
CA ALA A 307 -18.29 14.82 -6.28
C ALA A 307 -18.97 16.06 -6.91
N ILE A 308 -20.22 15.90 -7.38
CA ILE A 308 -21.01 17.02 -7.92
C ILE A 308 -21.22 18.11 -6.86
N VAL A 309 -21.59 17.73 -5.62
CA VAL A 309 -21.77 18.69 -4.50
C VAL A 309 -20.46 19.42 -4.19
N ILE A 310 -19.32 18.73 -4.19
CA ILE A 310 -18.01 19.34 -3.95
C ILE A 310 -17.62 20.32 -5.05
N VAL A 311 -17.82 19.95 -6.33
CA VAL A 311 -17.57 20.83 -7.47
C VAL A 311 -18.49 22.06 -7.42
N ALA A 312 -19.78 21.88 -7.13
CA ALA A 312 -20.72 22.99 -6.97
C ALA A 312 -20.30 23.94 -5.83
N ALA A 313 -19.80 23.41 -4.71
CA ALA A 313 -19.29 24.23 -3.61
C ALA A 313 -18.03 25.01 -4.02
N PHE A 314 -17.13 24.42 -4.80
CA PHE A 314 -15.95 25.08 -5.36
C PHE A 314 -16.33 26.25 -6.28
N VAL A 315 -17.30 26.04 -7.18
CA VAL A 315 -17.77 27.08 -8.11
C VAL A 315 -18.48 28.22 -7.38
N ARG A 316 -19.32 27.89 -6.38
CA ARG A 316 -20.17 28.88 -5.69
C ARG A 316 -19.46 29.64 -4.57
N SER A 317 -18.42 29.12 -3.97
CA SER A 317 -17.82 29.69 -2.75
C SER A 317 -16.30 29.62 -2.72
N ARG A 318 -15.63 30.77 -2.77
CA ARG A 318 -14.18 30.88 -2.59
C ARG A 318 -13.72 30.36 -1.23
N ALA A 319 -14.52 30.54 -0.17
CA ALA A 319 -14.19 30.08 1.18
C ALA A 319 -14.16 28.57 1.32
N ARG A 320 -14.89 27.86 0.43
CA ARG A 320 -14.98 26.38 0.40
C ARG A 320 -14.15 25.76 -0.72
N ALA A 321 -13.39 26.58 -1.48
CA ALA A 321 -12.62 26.09 -2.62
C ALA A 321 -11.67 24.94 -2.27
N GLY A 322 -11.08 24.94 -1.08
CA GLY A 322 -10.16 23.87 -0.64
C GLY A 322 -10.79 22.47 -0.55
N ALA A 323 -12.13 22.36 -0.45
CA ALA A 323 -12.81 21.07 -0.40
C ALA A 323 -12.64 20.26 -1.70
N ILE A 324 -12.41 20.93 -2.85
CA ILE A 324 -12.24 20.24 -4.14
C ILE A 324 -11.04 19.29 -4.13
N VAL A 325 -10.01 19.56 -3.31
CA VAL A 325 -8.78 18.74 -3.29
C VAL A 325 -9.06 17.31 -2.84
N VAL A 326 -10.17 17.04 -2.12
CA VAL A 326 -10.56 15.69 -1.73
C VAL A 326 -10.86 14.80 -2.95
N LEU A 327 -11.28 15.38 -4.08
CA LEU A 327 -11.53 14.64 -5.33
C LEU A 327 -10.27 13.94 -5.85
N ALA A 328 -9.08 14.39 -5.46
CA ALA A 328 -7.82 13.74 -5.83
C ALA A 328 -7.76 12.27 -5.43
N LEU A 329 -8.43 11.88 -4.33
CA LEU A 329 -8.44 10.50 -3.85
C LEU A 329 -9.08 9.54 -4.87
N ALA A 330 -10.04 10.01 -5.68
CA ALA A 330 -10.67 9.21 -6.74
C ALA A 330 -9.67 8.85 -7.88
N ALA A 331 -8.54 9.55 -7.99
CA ALA A 331 -7.50 9.21 -8.95
C ALA A 331 -6.81 7.86 -8.64
N SER A 332 -7.06 7.24 -7.48
CA SER A 332 -6.67 5.85 -7.21
C SER A 332 -7.23 4.86 -8.25
N ALA A 333 -8.33 5.18 -8.94
CA ALA A 333 -8.89 4.40 -10.06
C ALA A 333 -7.89 4.21 -11.21
N ALA A 334 -6.93 5.11 -11.39
CA ALA A 334 -6.02 5.06 -12.53
C ALA A 334 -5.19 3.76 -12.57
N LEU A 335 -4.80 3.23 -11.40
CA LEU A 335 -3.98 2.00 -11.37
C LEU A 335 -4.78 0.76 -11.79
N PRO A 336 -5.93 0.39 -11.18
CA PRO A 336 -6.69 -0.77 -11.62
C PRO A 336 -7.22 -0.62 -13.05
N LEU A 337 -7.63 0.58 -13.48
CA LEU A 337 -8.02 0.83 -14.88
C LEU A 337 -6.89 0.52 -15.85
N TYR A 338 -5.68 1.01 -15.57
CA TYR A 338 -4.51 0.72 -16.38
C TYR A 338 -4.17 -0.77 -16.34
N ALA A 339 -4.06 -1.37 -15.16
CA ALA A 339 -3.69 -2.76 -14.98
C ALA A 339 -4.65 -3.71 -15.73
N TYR A 340 -5.96 -3.53 -15.57
CA TYR A 340 -6.97 -4.37 -16.23
C TYR A 340 -6.95 -4.18 -17.75
N SER A 341 -6.77 -2.93 -18.23
CA SER A 341 -6.62 -2.66 -19.66
C SER A 341 -5.35 -3.25 -20.29
N GLN A 342 -4.33 -3.53 -19.47
CA GLN A 342 -3.11 -4.23 -19.88
C GLN A 342 -3.23 -5.75 -19.73
N GLY A 343 -4.37 -6.28 -19.29
CA GLY A 343 -4.62 -7.72 -19.16
C GLY A 343 -4.33 -8.30 -17.78
N HIS A 344 -4.07 -7.45 -16.77
CA HIS A 344 -3.86 -7.92 -15.40
C HIS A 344 -5.13 -8.62 -14.86
N PRO A 345 -5.02 -9.77 -14.17
CA PRO A 345 -6.16 -10.42 -13.55
C PRO A 345 -6.92 -9.49 -12.60
N ILE A 346 -8.24 -9.67 -12.54
CA ILE A 346 -9.07 -8.91 -11.60
C ILE A 346 -8.67 -9.28 -10.17
N ARG A 347 -8.33 -8.25 -9.39
CA ARG A 347 -8.04 -8.35 -7.95
C ARG A 347 -8.88 -7.29 -7.24
N LEU A 348 -9.94 -7.68 -6.55
CA LEU A 348 -10.87 -6.75 -5.91
C LEU A 348 -10.17 -5.81 -4.92
N ARG A 349 -9.13 -6.28 -4.25
CA ARG A 349 -8.35 -5.44 -3.34
C ARG A 349 -7.71 -4.20 -4.00
N TYR A 350 -7.48 -4.20 -5.33
CA TYR A 350 -6.97 -3.01 -6.03
C TYR A 350 -8.01 -1.89 -6.13
N ASP A 351 -9.28 -2.22 -5.92
CA ASP A 351 -10.39 -1.24 -5.89
C ASP A 351 -10.67 -0.72 -4.48
N VAL A 352 -10.10 -1.31 -3.41
CA VAL A 352 -10.30 -0.84 -2.02
C VAL A 352 -9.86 0.61 -1.79
N PRO A 353 -8.81 1.16 -2.45
CA PRO A 353 -8.52 2.60 -2.38
C PRO A 353 -9.67 3.49 -2.86
N LEU A 354 -10.51 3.01 -3.79
CA LEU A 354 -11.71 3.73 -4.21
C LEU A 354 -12.81 3.72 -3.16
N VAL A 355 -12.92 2.65 -2.35
CA VAL A 355 -13.83 2.62 -1.19
C VAL A 355 -13.44 3.71 -0.19
N ALA A 356 -12.13 3.86 0.07
CA ALA A 356 -11.62 4.90 0.94
C ALA A 356 -11.86 6.30 0.36
N ALA A 357 -11.66 6.47 -0.95
CA ALA A 357 -11.96 7.72 -1.65
C ALA A 357 -13.46 8.07 -1.58
N ALA A 358 -14.34 7.12 -1.87
CA ALA A 358 -15.80 7.29 -1.80
C ALA A 358 -16.24 7.73 -0.39
N SER A 359 -15.70 7.10 0.65
CA SER A 359 -15.96 7.46 2.05
C SER A 359 -15.58 8.91 2.34
N ALA A 360 -14.41 9.35 1.86
CA ALA A 360 -13.93 10.73 2.03
C ALA A 360 -14.79 11.74 1.26
N LEU A 361 -15.18 11.43 0.02
CA LEU A 361 -16.03 12.27 -0.82
C LEU A 361 -17.41 12.45 -0.21
N ILE A 362 -18.05 11.36 0.20
CA ILE A 362 -19.38 11.35 0.83
C ILE A 362 -19.35 12.17 2.11
N GLY A 363 -18.36 11.96 2.98
CA GLY A 363 -18.19 12.72 4.20
C GLY A 363 -18.01 14.22 3.94
N ALA A 364 -17.17 14.60 2.97
CA ALA A 364 -16.98 16.00 2.59
C ALA A 364 -18.28 16.63 2.07
N ALA A 365 -19.04 15.91 1.24
CA ALA A 365 -20.33 16.39 0.73
C ALA A 365 -21.36 16.59 1.86
N VAL A 366 -21.48 15.65 2.81
CA VAL A 366 -22.34 15.81 4.00
C VAL A 366 -22.00 17.08 4.76
N ALA A 367 -20.72 17.39 4.95
CA ALA A 367 -20.31 18.61 5.63
C ALA A 367 -20.66 19.90 4.87
N LEU A 368 -20.80 19.82 3.54
CA LEU A 368 -21.17 20.95 2.68
C LEU A 368 -22.69 21.21 2.65
N LEU A 369 -23.51 20.24 3.05
CA LEU A 369 -24.96 20.41 3.14
C LEU A 369 -25.37 21.51 4.15
N PRO A 370 -26.59 22.07 4.04
CA PRO A 370 -27.17 22.93 5.06
C PRO A 370 -27.20 22.22 6.43
N ARG A 371 -26.95 22.96 7.51
CA ARG A 371 -26.82 22.37 8.88
C ARG A 371 -27.98 21.45 9.25
N ARG A 372 -29.22 21.83 8.88
CA ARG A 372 -30.46 21.06 9.18
C ARG A 372 -30.51 19.70 8.48
N LEU A 373 -29.80 19.51 7.36
CA LEU A 373 -29.82 18.28 6.58
C LEU A 373 -28.66 17.32 6.93
N ARG A 374 -27.60 17.84 7.57
CA ARG A 374 -26.37 17.05 7.82
C ARG A 374 -26.61 15.80 8.66
N GLY A 375 -27.40 15.95 9.75
CA GLY A 375 -27.72 14.83 10.65
C GLY A 375 -28.52 13.75 9.96
N VAL A 376 -29.57 14.12 9.24
CA VAL A 376 -30.44 13.19 8.51
C VAL A 376 -29.64 12.47 7.41
N ALA A 377 -28.87 13.23 6.61
CA ALA A 377 -28.05 12.65 5.56
C ALA A 377 -26.96 11.70 6.13
N ALA A 378 -26.31 12.08 7.23
CA ALA A 378 -25.33 11.23 7.89
C ALA A 378 -25.96 9.92 8.36
N LEU A 379 -27.09 9.97 9.07
CA LEU A 379 -27.80 8.79 9.56
C LEU A 379 -28.27 7.89 8.41
N ALA A 380 -28.87 8.47 7.38
CA ALA A 380 -29.33 7.70 6.21
C ALA A 380 -28.17 6.99 5.49
N ILE A 381 -27.04 7.66 5.28
CA ILE A 381 -25.85 7.09 4.62
C ILE A 381 -25.23 5.99 5.47
N LEU A 382 -25.10 6.19 6.79
CA LEU A 382 -24.52 5.19 7.69
C LEU A 382 -25.46 3.99 7.86
N ALA A 383 -26.78 4.21 7.91
CA ALA A 383 -27.76 3.13 7.92
C ALA A 383 -27.70 2.31 6.63
N LEU A 384 -27.58 2.96 5.48
CA LEU A 384 -27.42 2.29 4.19
C LEU A 384 -26.15 1.46 4.13
N ALA A 385 -25.02 2.02 4.59
CA ALA A 385 -23.75 1.29 4.65
C ALA A 385 -23.82 0.08 5.59
N GLY A 386 -24.38 0.24 6.79
CA GLY A 386 -24.56 -0.87 7.76
C GLY A 386 -25.58 -1.92 7.31
N TRP A 387 -26.54 -1.55 6.46
CA TRP A 387 -27.46 -2.50 5.83
C TRP A 387 -26.76 -3.33 4.74
N SER A 388 -25.83 -2.71 4.01
CA SER A 388 -25.16 -3.35 2.86
C SER A 388 -24.11 -4.37 3.26
N ALA A 389 -23.47 -4.23 4.43
CA ALA A 389 -22.43 -5.14 4.91
C ALA A 389 -22.29 -5.08 6.44
N SER A 390 -22.00 -6.22 7.05
CA SER A 390 -21.57 -6.28 8.46
C SER A 390 -20.08 -5.92 8.56
N PRO A 391 -19.66 -5.07 9.51
CA PRO A 391 -18.26 -4.66 9.62
C PRO A 391 -17.25 -5.80 9.82
N LEU A 392 -17.67 -6.91 10.39
CA LEU A 392 -16.83 -8.09 10.65
C LEU A 392 -17.28 -9.31 9.82
N ASP A 393 -17.76 -9.06 8.59
CA ASP A 393 -18.23 -10.12 7.71
C ASP A 393 -17.05 -11.01 7.26
N ALA A 394 -17.11 -12.29 7.64
CA ALA A 394 -16.13 -13.29 7.24
C ALA A 394 -16.22 -13.65 5.74
N ASN A 395 -17.32 -13.33 5.07
CA ASN A 395 -17.55 -13.57 3.66
C ASN A 395 -17.26 -12.33 2.79
N ALA A 396 -16.74 -11.26 3.39
CA ALA A 396 -16.35 -10.08 2.62
C ALA A 396 -15.31 -10.46 1.53
N PRO A 397 -15.40 -9.85 0.34
CA PRO A 397 -14.62 -10.26 -0.83
C PRO A 397 -13.11 -10.40 -0.59
N VAL A 398 -12.48 -9.42 0.10
CA VAL A 398 -11.03 -9.46 0.37
C VAL A 398 -10.71 -10.48 1.48
N VAL A 399 -11.60 -10.71 2.44
CA VAL A 399 -11.45 -11.76 3.47
C VAL A 399 -11.43 -13.14 2.81
N VAL A 400 -12.36 -13.39 1.87
CA VAL A 400 -12.41 -14.65 1.11
C VAL A 400 -11.19 -14.76 0.18
N GLU A 401 -10.82 -13.68 -0.53
CA GLU A 401 -9.63 -13.65 -1.39
C GLU A 401 -8.36 -14.02 -0.62
N SER A 402 -8.23 -13.54 0.62
CA SER A 402 -7.04 -13.78 1.45
C SER A 402 -6.82 -15.26 1.77
N GLN A 403 -7.87 -16.08 1.77
CA GLN A 403 -7.85 -17.48 2.15
C GLN A 403 -7.61 -18.44 0.97
N ARG A 404 -7.47 -17.91 -0.27
CA ARG A 404 -7.29 -18.75 -1.47
C ARG A 404 -6.07 -19.68 -1.40
N ASP A 405 -5.00 -19.26 -0.70
CA ASP A 405 -3.79 -20.07 -0.53
C ASP A 405 -3.82 -21.01 0.70
N ALA A 406 -4.93 -21.07 1.45
CA ALA A 406 -5.00 -21.84 2.70
C ALA A 406 -4.72 -23.33 2.51
N ALA A 407 -5.26 -23.94 1.44
CA ALA A 407 -5.05 -25.36 1.11
C ALA A 407 -3.56 -25.62 0.78
N ASN A 408 -2.93 -24.76 -0.01
CA ASN A 408 -1.49 -24.88 -0.33
C ASN A 408 -0.64 -24.69 0.92
N THR A 409 -0.95 -23.70 1.75
CA THR A 409 -0.26 -23.49 3.03
C THR A 409 -0.34 -24.73 3.93
N ALA A 410 -1.51 -25.40 3.99
CA ALA A 410 -1.66 -26.63 4.76
C ALA A 410 -0.82 -27.77 4.17
N GLY A 411 -0.84 -27.97 2.84
CA GLY A 411 -0.06 -28.99 2.16
C GLY A 411 1.46 -28.82 2.30
N ARG A 412 1.95 -27.57 2.25
CA ARG A 412 3.38 -27.24 2.40
C ARG A 412 3.98 -27.60 3.77
N ARG A 413 3.14 -27.86 4.79
CA ARG A 413 3.62 -28.30 6.12
C ARG A 413 4.42 -29.60 6.05
N ALA A 414 4.05 -30.53 5.17
CA ALA A 414 4.80 -31.77 4.98
C ALA A 414 6.21 -31.50 4.45
N VAL A 415 6.32 -30.60 3.45
CA VAL A 415 7.63 -30.17 2.90
C VAL A 415 8.47 -29.49 3.99
N THR A 416 7.87 -28.57 4.76
CA THR A 416 8.58 -27.91 5.87
C THR A 416 9.07 -28.89 6.93
N ALA A 417 8.22 -29.86 7.33
CA ALA A 417 8.57 -30.85 8.34
C ALA A 417 9.73 -31.74 7.86
N TYR A 418 9.69 -32.20 6.60
CA TYR A 418 10.77 -33.00 6.04
C TYR A 418 12.08 -32.21 6.02
N LEU A 419 12.03 -30.97 5.51
CA LEU A 419 13.22 -30.13 5.43
C LEU A 419 13.79 -29.84 6.83
N ALA A 420 12.96 -29.50 7.82
CA ALA A 420 13.39 -29.23 9.19
C ALA A 420 14.06 -30.45 9.86
N ALA A 421 13.60 -31.67 9.55
CA ALA A 421 14.18 -32.90 10.08
C ALA A 421 15.52 -33.29 9.44
N HIS A 422 15.81 -32.82 8.22
CA HIS A 422 16.99 -33.29 7.46
C HIS A 422 17.94 -32.15 7.06
N TRP A 423 17.62 -30.90 7.41
CA TRP A 423 18.41 -29.74 7.01
C TRP A 423 19.78 -29.75 7.72
N ASP A 424 20.82 -29.58 6.93
CA ASP A 424 22.22 -29.66 7.32
C ASP A 424 22.91 -28.28 7.42
N GLY A 425 22.13 -27.19 7.44
CA GLY A 425 22.67 -25.82 7.47
C GLY A 425 23.11 -25.25 6.09
N GLN A 426 22.96 -26.05 5.02
CA GLN A 426 23.31 -25.62 3.67
C GLN A 426 22.21 -24.75 3.02
N PRO A 427 22.56 -23.88 2.04
CA PRO A 427 21.60 -23.00 1.39
C PRO A 427 20.42 -23.74 0.74
N ILE A 428 19.23 -23.17 0.90
CA ILE A 428 17.97 -23.62 0.32
C ILE A 428 17.63 -22.67 -0.84
N MET A 429 17.68 -23.14 -2.06
CA MET A 429 17.30 -22.35 -3.22
C MET A 429 15.78 -22.33 -3.36
N MET A 430 15.18 -21.12 -3.48
CA MET A 430 13.73 -20.94 -3.50
C MET A 430 13.37 -19.58 -4.12
N SER A 431 12.43 -19.56 -5.08
CA SER A 431 11.97 -18.31 -5.66
C SER A 431 11.19 -17.47 -4.64
N MET A 432 11.69 -16.29 -4.33
CA MET A 432 10.99 -15.36 -3.46
C MET A 432 9.81 -14.68 -4.17
N GLY A 433 9.89 -14.54 -5.48
CA GLY A 433 8.80 -13.97 -6.29
C GLY A 433 7.49 -14.73 -6.10
N SER A 434 7.56 -16.06 -6.09
CA SER A 434 6.39 -16.92 -5.90
C SER A 434 6.19 -17.38 -4.47
N LEU A 435 7.26 -17.72 -3.76
CA LEU A 435 7.21 -18.40 -2.47
C LEU A 435 7.68 -17.53 -1.28
N GLY A 436 7.79 -16.21 -1.43
CA GLY A 436 8.19 -15.32 -0.33
C GLY A 436 7.29 -15.47 0.91
N HIS A 437 5.99 -15.64 0.72
CA HIS A 437 5.04 -15.90 1.80
C HIS A 437 5.30 -17.24 2.51
N TYR A 438 5.76 -18.25 1.81
CA TYR A 438 6.12 -19.54 2.38
C TYR A 438 7.43 -19.45 3.21
N MET A 439 8.39 -18.63 2.80
CA MET A 439 9.58 -18.37 3.65
C MET A 439 9.19 -17.81 5.02
N GLN A 440 8.16 -16.97 5.09
CA GLN A 440 7.63 -16.46 6.35
C GLN A 440 7.03 -17.58 7.21
N ASP A 441 6.26 -18.50 6.61
CA ASP A 441 5.70 -19.65 7.33
C ASP A 441 6.79 -20.59 7.88
N MET A 442 7.84 -20.86 7.10
CA MET A 442 8.98 -21.71 7.48
C MET A 442 9.75 -21.14 8.69
N SER A 443 9.63 -19.84 8.96
CA SER A 443 10.23 -19.22 10.15
C SER A 443 9.73 -19.84 11.46
N ARG A 444 8.53 -20.44 11.47
CA ARG A 444 7.96 -21.15 12.63
C ARG A 444 8.69 -22.46 12.91
N ALA A 445 9.31 -23.05 11.88
CA ALA A 445 10.18 -24.23 12.00
C ALA A 445 11.65 -23.86 12.24
N GLY A 446 11.96 -22.58 12.47
CA GLY A 446 13.30 -22.11 12.82
C GLY A 446 14.12 -21.55 11.66
N PHE A 447 13.63 -21.62 10.41
CA PHE A 447 14.34 -21.09 9.26
C PHE A 447 14.39 -19.55 9.29
N ARG A 448 15.49 -18.99 8.80
CA ARG A 448 15.73 -17.54 8.66
C ARG A 448 15.81 -17.19 7.19
N ILE A 449 15.60 -15.94 6.82
CA ILE A 449 15.70 -15.53 5.41
C ILE A 449 17.10 -15.75 4.85
N ARG A 450 18.13 -15.64 5.69
CA ARG A 450 19.54 -15.94 5.32
C ARG A 450 19.82 -17.40 4.95
N ASP A 451 18.91 -18.31 5.26
CA ASP A 451 19.05 -19.72 4.90
C ASP A 451 18.64 -19.98 3.44
N PHE A 452 17.96 -18.98 2.82
CA PHE A 452 17.43 -19.09 1.47
C PHE A 452 18.28 -18.30 0.46
N LEU A 453 18.59 -18.96 -0.66
CA LEU A 453 19.14 -18.36 -1.87
C LEU A 453 17.98 -18.01 -2.81
N HIS A 454 17.80 -16.73 -3.12
CA HIS A 454 16.65 -16.20 -3.85
C HIS A 454 17.02 -14.99 -4.73
N GLU A 455 16.09 -14.48 -5.54
CA GLU A 455 16.30 -13.39 -6.52
C GLU A 455 16.97 -12.14 -5.92
N GLY A 456 16.73 -11.84 -4.66
CA GLY A 456 17.34 -10.71 -3.96
C GLY A 456 18.85 -10.87 -3.70
N ASN A 457 19.43 -12.06 -3.92
CA ASN A 457 20.87 -12.30 -3.73
C ASN A 457 21.73 -11.94 -4.96
N GLY A 458 21.15 -11.29 -5.97
CA GLY A 458 21.88 -10.70 -7.09
C GLY A 458 22.62 -11.73 -7.94
N GLU A 459 23.93 -11.55 -8.14
CA GLU A 459 24.73 -12.40 -9.04
C GLU A 459 24.75 -13.87 -8.59
N ILE A 460 24.80 -14.14 -7.27
CA ILE A 460 24.80 -15.53 -6.76
C ILE A 460 23.54 -16.26 -7.22
N TRP A 461 22.37 -15.58 -7.15
CA TRP A 461 21.13 -16.15 -7.65
C TRP A 461 21.16 -16.40 -9.15
N LYS A 462 21.68 -15.44 -9.95
CA LYS A 462 21.73 -15.58 -11.41
C LYS A 462 22.55 -16.81 -11.84
N TYR A 463 23.70 -17.03 -11.21
CA TYR A 463 24.52 -18.22 -11.47
C TYR A 463 23.82 -19.50 -11.01
N ALA A 464 23.24 -19.50 -9.82
CA ALA A 464 22.53 -20.64 -9.27
C ALA A 464 21.28 -21.00 -10.07
N ALA A 465 20.58 -20.02 -10.64
CA ALA A 465 19.40 -20.23 -11.51
C ALA A 465 19.75 -20.95 -12.82
N GLY A 466 21.00 -20.86 -13.29
CA GLY A 466 21.49 -21.68 -14.41
C GLY A 466 22.05 -23.02 -13.98
N HIS A 467 22.77 -23.06 -12.85
CA HIS A 467 23.51 -24.24 -12.37
C HIS A 467 23.42 -24.35 -10.84
N PRO A 468 22.34 -24.89 -10.26
CA PRO A 468 22.10 -24.87 -8.82
C PRO A 468 23.07 -25.74 -8.01
N TYR A 469 23.63 -26.81 -8.59
CA TYR A 469 24.38 -27.84 -7.89
C TYR A 469 25.52 -27.32 -7.00
N PRO A 470 26.36 -26.35 -7.42
CA PRO A 470 27.42 -25.80 -6.58
C PRO A 470 26.92 -24.89 -5.43
N PHE A 471 25.71 -24.32 -5.56
CA PHE A 471 25.24 -23.22 -4.71
C PHE A 471 24.23 -23.66 -3.67
N ALA A 472 23.42 -24.68 -3.93
CA ALA A 472 22.33 -25.08 -3.08
C ALA A 472 22.36 -26.59 -2.81
N ALA A 473 22.15 -26.98 -1.55
CA ALA A 473 21.94 -28.38 -1.20
C ALA A 473 20.46 -28.78 -1.31
N TRP A 474 19.58 -27.81 -1.22
CA TRP A 474 18.14 -27.98 -1.23
C TRP A 474 17.50 -27.01 -2.23
N ILE A 475 16.47 -27.47 -2.96
CA ILE A 475 15.70 -26.64 -3.88
C ILE A 475 14.22 -26.84 -3.58
N VAL A 476 13.50 -25.74 -3.33
CA VAL A 476 12.04 -25.72 -3.21
C VAL A 476 11.46 -25.06 -4.46
N VAL A 477 10.56 -25.77 -5.12
CA VAL A 477 9.96 -25.36 -6.42
C VAL A 477 8.45 -25.31 -6.27
N GLU A 478 7.79 -24.29 -6.79
CA GLU A 478 6.35 -24.24 -6.94
C GLU A 478 5.95 -24.71 -8.33
N GLU A 479 5.21 -25.82 -8.42
CA GLU A 479 4.98 -26.52 -9.68
C GLU A 479 3.67 -26.13 -10.38
N LYS A 480 2.63 -25.71 -9.64
CA LYS A 480 1.27 -25.60 -10.18
C LYS A 480 0.62 -24.23 -9.95
N ALA A 481 0.89 -23.56 -8.83
CA ALA A 481 0.25 -22.30 -8.56
C ALA A 481 0.73 -21.26 -9.57
N GLU A 482 -0.22 -20.56 -10.16
CA GLU A 482 0.04 -19.52 -11.17
C GLU A 482 0.92 -20.00 -12.35
N GLY A 483 0.88 -21.31 -12.68
CA GLY A 483 1.64 -21.89 -13.80
C GLY A 483 3.07 -22.31 -13.46
N GLY A 484 3.44 -22.32 -12.17
CA GLY A 484 4.78 -22.68 -11.71
C GLY A 484 5.71 -21.48 -11.55
N ASP A 485 6.74 -21.60 -10.70
CA ASP A 485 7.73 -20.57 -10.48
C ASP A 485 8.89 -20.59 -11.49
N VAL A 486 9.83 -19.65 -11.34
CA VAL A 486 10.99 -19.55 -12.23
C VAL A 486 11.85 -20.82 -12.20
N LEU A 487 11.97 -21.51 -11.06
CA LEU A 487 12.77 -22.74 -10.96
C LEU A 487 12.06 -23.93 -11.62
N TYR A 488 10.72 -23.99 -11.55
CA TYR A 488 9.93 -24.96 -12.29
C TYR A 488 10.14 -24.81 -13.79
N TRP A 489 10.04 -23.60 -14.31
CA TRP A 489 10.25 -23.34 -15.74
C TRP A 489 11.68 -23.60 -16.17
N GLN A 490 12.66 -23.28 -15.31
CA GLN A 490 14.07 -23.61 -15.58
C GLN A 490 14.28 -25.13 -15.73
N GLY A 491 13.68 -25.91 -14.82
CA GLY A 491 13.70 -27.38 -14.93
C GLY A 491 12.94 -27.93 -16.13
N LYS A 492 11.97 -27.21 -16.68
CA LYS A 492 11.27 -27.57 -17.93
C LYS A 492 12.08 -27.23 -19.18
N LEU A 493 12.80 -26.12 -19.17
CA LEU A 493 13.62 -25.64 -20.29
C LEU A 493 14.96 -26.38 -20.37
N ASP A 494 15.55 -26.72 -19.22
CA ASP A 494 16.79 -27.49 -19.13
C ASP A 494 16.59 -28.78 -18.33
N PRO A 495 16.48 -29.93 -19.00
CA PRO A 495 16.39 -31.24 -18.32
C PRO A 495 17.57 -31.57 -17.42
N GLY A 496 18.71 -30.89 -17.59
CA GLY A 496 19.89 -31.01 -16.74
C GLY A 496 19.83 -30.23 -15.43
N PHE A 497 18.88 -29.29 -15.28
CA PHE A 497 18.77 -28.39 -14.14
C PHE A 497 18.74 -29.12 -12.79
N PHE A 498 17.96 -30.20 -12.68
CA PHE A 498 17.89 -31.04 -11.47
C PHE A 498 18.87 -32.22 -11.46
N ARG A 499 19.85 -32.25 -12.39
CA ARG A 499 20.88 -33.29 -12.37
C ARG A 499 21.65 -33.26 -11.05
N GLY A 500 21.77 -34.42 -10.41
CA GLY A 500 22.42 -34.51 -9.08
C GLY A 500 21.50 -34.23 -7.90
N TYR A 501 20.22 -34.00 -8.13
CA TYR A 501 19.20 -33.89 -7.09
C TYR A 501 18.24 -35.08 -7.12
N GLU A 502 17.59 -35.32 -6.00
CA GLU A 502 16.46 -36.24 -5.85
C GLU A 502 15.27 -35.50 -5.23
N ARG A 503 14.08 -35.81 -5.73
CA ARG A 503 12.83 -35.29 -5.13
C ARG A 503 12.54 -36.08 -3.87
N VAL A 504 12.44 -35.40 -2.72
CA VAL A 504 12.35 -36.05 -1.40
C VAL A 504 11.05 -35.77 -0.67
N ALA A 505 10.35 -34.69 -1.00
CA ALA A 505 9.04 -34.37 -0.44
C ALA A 505 8.23 -33.50 -1.38
N GLU A 506 6.90 -33.53 -1.23
CA GLU A 506 5.97 -32.67 -1.95
C GLU A 506 4.73 -32.34 -1.11
N GLY A 507 4.05 -31.23 -1.43
CA GLY A 507 2.79 -30.82 -0.82
C GLY A 507 2.47 -29.36 -1.06
N GLY A 508 1.17 -29.05 -1.17
CA GLY A 508 0.70 -27.68 -1.36
C GLY A 508 1.29 -27.00 -2.61
N ASN A 509 1.35 -27.71 -3.73
CA ASN A 509 1.95 -27.30 -5.00
C ASN A 509 3.48 -27.07 -4.95
N ALA A 510 4.14 -27.35 -3.84
CA ALA A 510 5.60 -27.27 -3.71
C ALA A 510 6.24 -28.65 -3.75
N ALA A 511 7.40 -28.74 -4.41
CA ALA A 511 8.27 -29.91 -4.41
C ALA A 511 9.63 -29.56 -3.80
N LEU A 512 10.18 -30.46 -3.01
CA LEU A 512 11.50 -30.36 -2.37
C LEU A 512 12.47 -31.32 -3.03
N TYR A 513 13.59 -30.78 -3.46
CA TYR A 513 14.70 -31.54 -4.01
C TYR A 513 15.91 -31.43 -3.08
N ARG A 514 16.62 -32.55 -2.88
CA ARG A 514 17.85 -32.66 -2.11
C ARG A 514 19.01 -33.04 -3.03
N ARG A 515 20.17 -32.43 -2.84
CA ARG A 515 21.39 -32.77 -3.56
C ARG A 515 21.83 -34.20 -3.15
N LYS A 516 22.08 -35.07 -4.12
CA LYS A 516 22.63 -36.41 -3.89
C LYS A 516 24.06 -36.30 -3.37
N PRO A 517 24.48 -37.20 -2.45
CA PRO A 517 25.89 -37.32 -2.11
C PRO A 517 26.73 -37.55 -3.37
N ALA A 518 27.90 -36.93 -3.45
CA ALA A 518 28.83 -37.23 -4.53
C ALA A 518 29.18 -38.74 -4.52
N ASP A 519 29.20 -39.36 -5.69
CA ASP A 519 29.35 -40.82 -5.88
C ASP A 519 30.66 -41.43 -5.29
N GLY A 520 31.48 -40.63 -4.61
CA GLY A 520 32.72 -41.02 -3.94
C GLY A 520 32.63 -41.38 -2.45
N SER A 521 31.43 -41.29 -1.84
CA SER A 521 31.26 -41.63 -0.40
C SER A 521 30.49 -42.93 -0.14
N ARG A 522 30.53 -43.92 -1.06
CA ARG A 522 30.27 -45.28 -0.67
C ARG A 522 31.38 -45.67 0.32
N ARG A 523 31.08 -45.57 1.60
CA ARG A 523 31.90 -46.10 2.68
C ARG A 523 32.37 -47.50 2.28
N ILE A 524 33.68 -47.68 2.35
CA ILE A 524 34.29 -48.98 2.54
C ILE A 524 33.86 -49.44 3.95
N GLU A 525 32.62 -49.91 4.09
CA GLU A 525 32.18 -50.77 5.22
C GLU A 525 32.33 -52.19 4.74
N GLY A 526 33.54 -52.73 4.93
CA GLY A 526 33.81 -54.12 4.58
C GLY A 526 35.27 -54.46 4.63
N ALA A 527 35.96 -54.15 5.72
CA ALA A 527 37.20 -54.84 6.08
C ALA A 527 37.50 -54.62 7.57
N ARG A 528 36.87 -55.43 8.41
CA ARG A 528 37.46 -56.01 9.62
C ARG A 528 36.55 -57.13 10.13
#